data_69a75e413da67d10eec4a9211fd18a91
#
_entry.id   69a75e413da67d10eec4a9211fd18a91
#
_cell.length_a   1.000
_cell.length_b   1.000
_cell.length_c   1.000
_cell.angle_alpha   90.00
_cell.angle_beta   90.00
_cell.angle_gamma   90.00
#
_symmetry.space_group_name_H-M   'P 1'
#
loop_
_entity.id
_entity.type
_entity.pdbx_description
1 polymer ?
#
loop_
_entity_poly.entity_id
_entity_poly.type
_entity_poly.pdbx_seq_one_letter_code
_entity_poly.pdbx_strand_id
1 'polypeptide(L)'
;MIPRCLLRIAILLPLFSVATLSAQEESPNPNLPTKTLGGREFWGDVVHFHGWRIQQNALTEHFRLIDGDDVRHAWGTREQCQAKLDEIKLEKKLPQMSGDGVLLIHGITRSSKSMAGYRAPLEKAGWQVFPFDYPSTRVDLDASAEYLHQVIESLEGIERIHIVAHSMGGVVARTYRAKHRDERLNRLVLVGSPQNGAEMADLARDKANVVFKTIFGPAGQQLITDQAGFLAKLPKPDVEFAVIAGGHPPNGINPLIPGDDDGIVSVASTRLAGAADYLYVESMHLALNRNATTHAATVRFLKTGKLREEGEPQPIE
;
A
#
# COMPACT_ATOMS: atom_id res chain seq x y z
N MET A 1 -18.03 81.34 -49.03
CA MET A 1 -17.55 81.36 -47.65
C MET A 1 -18.57 80.56 -46.82
N ILE A 2 -18.23 79.36 -46.37
CA ILE A 2 -19.08 78.47 -45.67
C ILE A 2 -18.47 78.31 -44.24
N PRO A 3 -19.16 78.56 -43.15
CA PRO A 3 -18.61 78.36 -41.81
C PRO A 3 -18.71 76.89 -41.36
N ARG A 4 -17.62 76.40 -40.91
CA ARG A 4 -17.48 75.06 -40.31
C ARG A 4 -18.14 75.03 -38.93
N CYS A 5 -19.21 74.23 -38.79
CA CYS A 5 -19.79 73.90 -37.51
C CYS A 5 -19.05 72.73 -36.88
N LEU A 6 -18.39 72.95 -35.74
CA LEU A 6 -17.71 71.92 -34.96
C LEU A 6 -18.70 71.22 -34.03
N LEU A 7 -19.01 69.95 -34.36
CA LEU A 7 -19.87 69.12 -33.52
C LEU A 7 -18.98 68.45 -32.44
N ARG A 8 -19.12 68.85 -31.17
CA ARG A 8 -18.49 68.21 -30.04
C ARG A 8 -19.30 66.97 -29.66
N ILE A 9 -18.74 65.81 -29.92
CA ILE A 9 -19.27 64.52 -29.45
C ILE A 9 -18.75 64.30 -28.02
N ALA A 10 -19.63 64.35 -27.02
CA ALA A 10 -19.34 63.96 -25.66
C ALA A 10 -19.44 62.43 -25.57
N ILE A 11 -18.31 61.77 -25.35
CA ILE A 11 -18.25 60.32 -25.10
C ILE A 11 -18.57 60.13 -23.62
N LEU A 12 -19.76 59.62 -23.32
CA LEU A 12 -20.10 59.10 -22.01
C LEU A 12 -19.48 57.68 -21.88
N LEU A 13 -18.44 57.58 -21.07
CA LEU A 13 -17.91 56.27 -20.63
C LEU A 13 -18.81 55.75 -19.51
N PRO A 14 -19.36 54.51 -19.62
CA PRO A 14 -20.06 53.91 -18.49
C PRO A 14 -19.03 53.51 -17.42
N LEU A 15 -19.21 53.99 -16.21
CA LEU A 15 -18.57 53.49 -15.01
C LEU A 15 -19.04 52.07 -14.76
N PHE A 16 -18.21 51.09 -15.13
CA PHE A 16 -18.38 49.73 -14.66
C PHE A 16 -18.01 49.67 -13.17
N SER A 17 -19.03 49.55 -12.35
CA SER A 17 -18.90 49.22 -10.93
C SER A 17 -18.32 47.78 -10.88
N VAL A 18 -17.05 47.65 -10.46
CA VAL A 18 -16.47 46.34 -10.13
C VAL A 18 -17.13 45.91 -8.84
N ALA A 19 -18.18 45.09 -8.96
CA ALA A 19 -18.69 44.33 -7.84
C ALA A 19 -17.60 43.35 -7.42
N THR A 20 -17.02 43.57 -6.26
CA THR A 20 -16.20 42.56 -5.58
C THR A 20 -17.10 41.34 -5.35
N LEU A 21 -16.87 40.26 -6.14
CA LEU A 21 -17.41 38.97 -5.79
C LEU A 21 -16.78 38.62 -4.43
N SER A 22 -17.55 38.76 -3.37
CA SER A 22 -17.24 38.05 -2.12
C SER A 22 -17.19 36.56 -2.46
N ALA A 23 -16.09 35.93 -2.11
CA ALA A 23 -15.98 34.47 -2.16
C ALA A 23 -17.21 33.90 -1.44
N GLN A 24 -18.11 33.25 -2.20
CA GLN A 24 -19.15 32.44 -1.60
C GLN A 24 -18.43 31.38 -0.76
N GLU A 25 -18.64 31.41 0.55
CA GLU A 25 -18.39 30.27 1.39
C GLU A 25 -19.12 29.11 0.73
N GLU A 26 -18.34 28.13 0.25
CA GLU A 26 -18.89 26.88 -0.26
C GLU A 26 -19.74 26.30 0.86
N SER A 27 -21.03 26.21 0.60
CA SER A 27 -21.97 25.53 1.52
C SER A 27 -21.40 24.14 1.77
N PRO A 28 -21.29 23.67 3.02
CA PRO A 28 -20.74 22.37 3.32
C PRO A 28 -21.55 21.33 2.55
N ASN A 29 -20.90 20.70 1.57
CA ASN A 29 -21.48 19.59 0.84
C ASN A 29 -21.82 18.53 1.89
N PRO A 30 -23.07 18.12 2.07
CA PRO A 30 -23.42 17.20 3.15
C PRO A 30 -22.69 15.87 2.90
N ASN A 31 -21.68 15.58 3.72
CA ASN A 31 -20.92 14.35 3.69
C ASN A 31 -21.82 13.19 4.17
N LEU A 32 -22.77 12.81 3.33
CA LEU A 32 -23.64 11.68 3.62
C LEU A 32 -22.82 10.37 3.54
N PRO A 33 -22.94 9.48 4.53
CA PRO A 33 -22.33 8.17 4.49
C PRO A 33 -22.71 7.43 3.20
N THR A 34 -21.73 7.09 2.38
CA THR A 34 -21.95 6.47 1.08
C THR A 34 -20.99 5.31 0.89
N LYS A 35 -21.52 4.13 0.54
CA LYS A 35 -20.68 2.97 0.26
C LYS A 35 -19.83 3.23 -0.98
N THR A 36 -18.52 3.00 -0.88
CA THR A 36 -17.61 3.20 -2.00
C THR A 36 -17.74 2.03 -2.99
N LEU A 37 -17.99 2.35 -4.27
CA LEU A 37 -18.24 1.37 -5.32
C LEU A 37 -16.96 0.87 -6.03
N GLY A 38 -15.79 1.17 -5.50
CA GLY A 38 -14.52 0.77 -6.13
C GLY A 38 -13.49 1.90 -6.15
N GLY A 39 -12.60 1.87 -7.15
CA GLY A 39 -11.55 2.89 -7.30
C GLY A 39 -10.35 2.69 -6.38
N ARG A 40 -10.20 1.52 -5.77
CA ARG A 40 -9.10 1.19 -4.85
C ARG A 40 -7.72 1.36 -5.47
N GLU A 41 -7.60 1.13 -6.77
CA GLU A 41 -6.39 1.36 -7.56
C GLU A 41 -5.87 2.81 -7.50
N PHE A 42 -6.72 3.75 -7.07
CA PHE A 42 -6.41 5.18 -7.01
C PHE A 42 -6.27 5.72 -5.59
N TRP A 43 -6.54 4.90 -4.58
CA TRP A 43 -6.57 5.35 -3.19
C TRP A 43 -5.50 4.65 -2.36
N GLY A 44 -4.72 5.45 -1.63
CA GLY A 44 -3.76 4.97 -0.64
C GLY A 44 -4.13 5.42 0.76
N ASP A 45 -4.00 4.52 1.73
CA ASP A 45 -4.17 4.83 3.14
C ASP A 45 -3.05 5.76 3.61
N VAL A 46 -3.40 6.77 4.41
CA VAL A 46 -2.45 7.71 5.03
C VAL A 46 -2.65 7.82 6.55
N VAL A 47 -3.80 7.37 7.06
CA VAL A 47 -4.10 7.30 8.50
C VAL A 47 -4.90 6.04 8.79
N HIS A 48 -4.56 5.37 9.89
CA HIS A 48 -5.33 4.29 10.48
C HIS A 48 -5.69 4.58 11.95
N PHE A 49 -6.95 4.31 12.31
CA PHE A 49 -7.41 4.37 13.70
C PHE A 49 -8.62 3.45 13.92
N HIS A 50 -8.49 2.35 14.67
CA HIS A 50 -9.58 1.40 14.99
C HIS A 50 -10.47 1.00 13.79
N GLY A 51 -9.86 0.69 12.64
CA GLY A 51 -10.58 0.35 11.41
C GLY A 51 -11.03 1.55 10.59
N TRP A 52 -10.98 2.77 11.11
CA TRP A 52 -11.13 4.00 10.34
C TRP A 52 -9.87 4.29 9.54
N ARG A 53 -10.03 4.77 8.31
CA ARG A 53 -8.91 5.06 7.41
C ARG A 53 -9.14 6.39 6.71
N ILE A 54 -8.12 7.25 6.72
CA ILE A 54 -8.06 8.36 5.79
C ILE A 54 -7.23 7.91 4.60
N GLN A 55 -7.77 8.09 3.40
CA GLN A 55 -7.14 7.73 2.15
C GLN A 55 -6.93 8.96 1.27
N GLN A 56 -5.81 9.00 0.56
CA GLN A 56 -5.51 9.99 -0.48
C GLN A 56 -5.71 9.39 -1.86
N ASN A 57 -6.30 10.15 -2.77
CA ASN A 57 -6.41 9.78 -4.18
C ASN A 57 -5.11 10.14 -4.91
N ALA A 58 -4.49 9.17 -5.57
CA ALA A 58 -3.21 9.35 -6.26
C ALA A 58 -3.26 10.22 -7.52
N LEU A 59 -4.45 10.51 -8.06
CA LEU A 59 -4.59 11.33 -9.27
C LEU A 59 -5.09 12.75 -8.97
N THR A 60 -6.02 12.88 -8.03
CA THR A 60 -6.70 14.14 -7.74
C THR A 60 -6.26 14.75 -6.43
N GLU A 61 -5.41 14.03 -5.67
CA GLU A 61 -4.81 14.43 -4.40
C GLU A 61 -5.79 14.75 -3.26
N HIS A 62 -7.11 14.65 -3.49
CA HIS A 62 -8.08 14.82 -2.43
C HIS A 62 -8.16 13.60 -1.52
N PHE A 63 -8.77 13.77 -0.35
CA PHE A 63 -8.85 12.77 0.70
C PHE A 63 -10.27 12.28 0.94
N ARG A 64 -10.40 11.11 1.53
CA ARG A 64 -11.65 10.58 2.06
C ARG A 64 -11.42 9.87 3.39
N LEU A 65 -12.41 9.92 4.28
CA LEU A 65 -12.49 9.11 5.49
C LEU A 65 -13.46 7.96 5.23
N ILE A 66 -13.01 6.74 5.46
CA ILE A 66 -13.83 5.52 5.36
C ILE A 66 -13.75 4.71 6.65
N ASP A 67 -14.79 3.93 6.92
CA ASP A 67 -14.82 2.94 8.01
C ASP A 67 -14.38 1.55 7.54
N GLY A 68 -14.46 0.56 8.45
CA GLY A 68 -14.08 -0.84 8.19
C GLY A 68 -14.95 -1.55 7.15
N ASP A 69 -16.14 -1.03 6.86
CA ASP A 69 -17.08 -1.54 5.86
C ASP A 69 -16.97 -0.82 4.50
N ASP A 70 -15.93 0.01 4.33
CA ASP A 70 -15.68 0.86 3.15
C ASP A 70 -16.79 1.92 2.94
N VAL A 71 -17.50 2.33 3.98
CA VAL A 71 -18.43 3.45 3.92
C VAL A 71 -17.67 4.76 4.08
N ARG A 72 -17.87 5.68 3.15
CA ARG A 72 -17.25 7.01 3.20
C ARG A 72 -18.07 7.94 4.11
N HIS A 73 -17.39 8.57 5.06
CA HIS A 73 -17.98 9.51 6.04
C HIS A 73 -17.56 10.97 5.80
N ALA A 74 -16.44 11.19 5.13
CA ALA A 74 -16.00 12.50 4.69
C ALA A 74 -15.16 12.41 3.41
N TRP A 75 -15.09 13.50 2.68
CA TRP A 75 -14.16 13.71 1.57
C TRP A 75 -13.81 15.19 1.45
N GLY A 76 -12.65 15.51 0.90
CA GLY A 76 -12.17 16.88 0.75
C GLY A 76 -10.68 17.00 1.01
N THR A 77 -10.26 17.93 1.85
CA THR A 77 -8.86 18.04 2.26
C THR A 77 -8.50 17.04 3.37
N ARG A 78 -7.21 16.87 3.64
CA ARG A 78 -6.72 16.02 4.73
C ARG A 78 -7.27 16.49 6.08
N GLU A 79 -7.27 17.82 6.30
CA GLU A 79 -7.72 18.45 7.52
C GLU A 79 -9.23 18.22 7.76
N GLN A 80 -10.04 18.30 6.69
CA GLN A 80 -11.48 18.03 6.78
C GLN A 80 -11.76 16.56 7.15
N CYS A 81 -11.03 15.61 6.55
CA CYS A 81 -11.14 14.20 6.89
C CYS A 81 -10.65 13.91 8.30
N GLN A 82 -9.55 14.55 8.73
CA GLN A 82 -9.03 14.43 10.08
C GLN A 82 -10.00 14.99 11.12
N ALA A 83 -10.54 16.18 10.90
CA ALA A 83 -11.52 16.78 11.81
C ALA A 83 -12.76 15.89 11.99
N LYS A 84 -13.25 15.26 10.88
CA LYS A 84 -14.35 14.30 10.97
C LYS A 84 -13.97 13.02 11.72
N LEU A 85 -12.75 12.53 11.56
CA LEU A 85 -12.27 11.40 12.35
C LEU A 85 -12.21 11.74 13.84
N ASP A 86 -11.73 12.92 14.19
CA ASP A 86 -11.62 13.37 15.59
C ASP A 86 -13.01 13.57 16.22
N GLU A 87 -14.00 14.09 15.48
CA GLU A 87 -15.40 14.11 15.88
C GLU A 87 -15.92 12.70 16.19
N ILE A 88 -15.68 11.74 15.31
CA ILE A 88 -16.09 10.34 15.49
C ILE A 88 -15.41 9.70 16.71
N LYS A 89 -14.11 9.99 16.92
CA LYS A 89 -13.37 9.50 18.10
C LYS A 89 -14.07 9.96 19.40
N LEU A 90 -14.49 11.21 19.46
CA LEU A 90 -15.19 11.80 20.60
C LEU A 90 -16.60 11.21 20.77
N GLU A 91 -17.41 11.21 19.71
CA GLU A 91 -18.79 10.70 19.74
C GLU A 91 -18.88 9.23 20.17
N LYS A 92 -18.00 8.40 19.58
CA LYS A 92 -17.96 6.97 19.85
C LYS A 92 -17.10 6.61 21.07
N LYS A 93 -16.46 7.59 21.71
CA LYS A 93 -15.55 7.41 22.85
C LYS A 93 -14.50 6.34 22.54
N LEU A 94 -13.92 6.38 21.35
CA LEU A 94 -12.93 5.39 20.95
C LEU A 94 -11.67 5.56 21.80
N PRO A 95 -11.16 4.48 22.42
CA PRO A 95 -9.95 4.57 23.22
C PRO A 95 -8.73 4.83 22.33
N GLN A 96 -7.63 5.30 22.93
CA GLN A 96 -6.35 5.31 22.27
C GLN A 96 -5.95 3.88 21.88
N MET A 97 -5.31 3.70 20.71
CA MET A 97 -4.73 2.41 20.35
C MET A 97 -3.60 2.05 21.32
N SER A 98 -3.32 0.77 21.52
CA SER A 98 -2.27 0.32 22.43
C SER A 98 -1.82 -1.09 22.09
N GLY A 99 -0.65 -1.49 22.58
CA GLY A 99 -0.08 -2.82 22.39
C GLY A 99 0.55 -3.01 21.02
N ASP A 100 0.60 -4.24 20.53
CA ASP A 100 1.31 -4.61 19.32
C ASP A 100 0.40 -4.67 18.09
N GLY A 101 0.93 -4.28 16.93
CA GLY A 101 0.21 -4.26 15.67
C GLY A 101 0.88 -5.03 14.54
N VAL A 102 0.09 -5.48 13.59
CA VAL A 102 0.56 -6.10 12.34
C VAL A 102 -0.05 -5.40 11.14
N LEU A 103 0.79 -4.80 10.31
CA LEU A 103 0.42 -4.26 9.00
C LEU A 103 0.41 -5.37 7.95
N LEU A 104 -0.66 -5.42 7.14
CA LEU A 104 -0.84 -6.38 6.05
C LEU A 104 -0.73 -5.65 4.71
N ILE A 105 0.31 -5.94 3.93
CA ILE A 105 0.61 -5.27 2.65
C ILE A 105 0.35 -6.20 1.48
N HIS A 106 -0.57 -5.82 0.60
CA HIS A 106 -0.97 -6.62 -0.57
C HIS A 106 0.00 -6.47 -1.75
N GLY A 107 -0.13 -7.36 -2.74
CA GLY A 107 0.61 -7.31 -4.01
C GLY A 107 0.00 -6.36 -5.04
N ILE A 108 0.69 -6.22 -6.18
CA ILE A 108 0.26 -5.40 -7.32
C ILE A 108 -1.13 -5.80 -7.81
N THR A 109 -1.94 -4.84 -8.30
CA THR A 109 -3.33 -5.02 -8.78
C THR A 109 -4.31 -5.60 -7.74
N ARG A 110 -3.92 -5.66 -6.47
CA ARG A 110 -4.74 -6.19 -5.38
C ARG A 110 -5.20 -5.08 -4.43
N SER A 111 -5.82 -5.50 -3.34
CA SER A 111 -6.18 -4.64 -2.21
C SER A 111 -5.95 -5.39 -0.91
N SER A 112 -6.05 -4.69 0.21
CA SER A 112 -5.97 -5.25 1.56
C SER A 112 -6.90 -6.46 1.77
N LYS A 113 -8.02 -6.56 1.05
CA LYS A 113 -8.92 -7.72 1.10
C LYS A 113 -8.28 -9.04 0.68
N SER A 114 -7.22 -8.99 -0.16
CA SER A 114 -6.48 -10.19 -0.52
C SER A 114 -5.70 -10.79 0.65
N MET A 115 -5.45 -9.99 1.70
CA MET A 115 -4.76 -10.37 2.93
C MET A 115 -5.71 -10.73 4.08
N ALA A 116 -7.03 -10.73 3.86
CA ALA A 116 -8.03 -10.90 4.91
C ALA A 116 -7.90 -12.22 5.70
N GLY A 117 -7.34 -13.27 5.07
CA GLY A 117 -7.10 -14.56 5.72
C GLY A 117 -6.16 -14.50 6.93
N TYR A 118 -5.28 -13.50 7.00
CA TYR A 118 -4.37 -13.31 8.12
C TYR A 118 -5.04 -12.69 9.35
N ARG A 119 -6.16 -11.97 9.20
CA ARG A 119 -6.78 -11.21 10.29
C ARG A 119 -7.07 -12.08 11.51
N ALA A 120 -7.90 -13.10 11.35
CA ALA A 120 -8.35 -13.93 12.48
C ALA A 120 -7.21 -14.65 13.20
N PRO A 121 -6.21 -15.29 12.53
CA PRO A 121 -5.07 -15.88 13.21
C PRO A 121 -4.22 -14.87 13.99
N LEU A 122 -4.02 -13.65 13.45
CA LEU A 122 -3.23 -12.61 14.09
C LEU A 122 -3.96 -11.99 15.28
N GLU A 123 -5.26 -11.67 15.15
CA GLU A 123 -6.09 -11.17 16.24
C GLU A 123 -6.19 -12.20 17.39
N LYS A 124 -6.36 -13.49 17.06
CA LYS A 124 -6.32 -14.59 18.05
C LYS A 124 -4.97 -14.67 18.77
N ALA A 125 -3.90 -14.27 18.11
CA ALA A 125 -2.55 -14.23 18.68
C ALA A 125 -2.30 -13.01 19.58
N GLY A 126 -3.22 -12.03 19.61
CA GLY A 126 -3.21 -10.85 20.47
C GLY A 126 -2.77 -9.55 19.78
N TRP A 127 -2.60 -9.53 18.45
CA TRP A 127 -2.21 -8.33 17.72
C TRP A 127 -3.40 -7.54 17.19
N GLN A 128 -3.27 -6.22 17.13
CA GLN A 128 -4.13 -5.39 16.30
C GLN A 128 -3.71 -5.53 14.83
N VAL A 129 -4.68 -5.67 13.93
CA VAL A 129 -4.41 -5.92 12.49
C VAL A 129 -4.81 -4.72 11.66
N PHE A 130 -3.85 -4.17 10.93
CA PHE A 130 -3.98 -3.00 10.08
C PHE A 130 -3.86 -3.40 8.61
N PRO A 131 -4.98 -3.56 7.88
CA PRO A 131 -4.93 -3.77 6.44
C PRO A 131 -4.50 -2.47 5.76
N PHE A 132 -3.52 -2.52 4.88
CA PHE A 132 -2.99 -1.36 4.18
C PHE A 132 -3.32 -1.44 2.69
N ASP A 133 -4.05 -0.43 2.20
CA ASP A 133 -4.30 -0.21 0.78
C ASP A 133 -3.37 0.88 0.24
N TYR A 134 -2.80 0.66 -0.94
CA TYR A 134 -1.99 1.64 -1.65
C TYR A 134 -2.25 1.54 -3.16
N PRO A 135 -2.06 2.63 -3.95
CA PRO A 135 -2.41 2.66 -5.37
C PRO A 135 -1.36 1.95 -6.23
N SER A 136 -1.29 0.63 -6.08
CA SER A 136 -0.21 -0.27 -6.50
C SER A 136 0.14 -0.23 -7.99
N THR A 137 -0.72 0.32 -8.84
CA THR A 137 -0.52 0.46 -10.29
C THR A 137 -0.44 1.91 -10.76
N ARG A 138 -0.58 2.88 -9.85
CA ARG A 138 -0.65 4.32 -10.20
C ARG A 138 0.57 5.11 -9.76
N VAL A 139 1.31 4.59 -8.80
CA VAL A 139 2.51 5.20 -8.26
C VAL A 139 3.68 4.21 -8.33
N ASP A 140 4.89 4.69 -8.17
CA ASP A 140 6.09 3.85 -8.08
C ASP A 140 6.28 3.26 -6.67
N LEU A 141 7.34 2.47 -6.50
CA LEU A 141 7.64 1.83 -5.22
C LEU A 141 8.06 2.85 -4.14
N ASP A 142 8.70 3.93 -4.55
CA ASP A 142 9.10 5.00 -3.63
C ASP A 142 7.87 5.72 -3.06
N ALA A 143 6.92 6.10 -3.91
CA ALA A 143 5.66 6.71 -3.47
C ALA A 143 4.79 5.72 -2.69
N SER A 144 4.80 4.42 -3.04
CA SER A 144 4.12 3.38 -2.25
C SER A 144 4.69 3.27 -0.83
N ALA A 145 6.01 3.41 -0.68
CA ALA A 145 6.68 3.44 0.61
C ALA A 145 6.33 4.69 1.44
N GLU A 146 6.09 5.84 0.79
CA GLU A 146 5.63 7.07 1.48
C GLU A 146 4.19 6.92 2.02
N TYR A 147 3.28 6.26 1.29
CA TYR A 147 1.96 5.90 1.84
C TYR A 147 2.10 5.01 3.09
N LEU A 148 2.97 4.00 3.02
CA LEU A 148 3.23 3.12 4.16
C LEU A 148 3.81 3.88 5.35
N HIS A 149 4.73 4.81 5.10
CA HIS A 149 5.32 5.68 6.13
C HIS A 149 4.24 6.49 6.86
N GLN A 150 3.37 7.19 6.13
CA GLN A 150 2.29 7.96 6.73
C GLN A 150 1.35 7.10 7.59
N VAL A 151 1.03 5.89 7.15
CA VAL A 151 0.23 4.95 7.95
C VAL A 151 0.96 4.57 9.22
N ILE A 152 2.24 4.19 9.15
CA ILE A 152 3.02 3.80 10.32
C ILE A 152 3.11 4.96 11.32
N GLU A 153 3.33 6.20 10.87
CA GLU A 153 3.33 7.37 11.74
C GLU A 153 1.96 7.59 12.43
N SER A 154 0.86 7.28 11.74
CA SER A 154 -0.49 7.44 12.29
C SER A 154 -0.87 6.41 13.36
N LEU A 155 -0.08 5.34 13.53
CA LEU A 155 -0.33 4.29 14.51
C LEU A 155 0.11 4.73 15.92
N GLU A 156 -0.51 5.79 16.42
CA GLU A 156 -0.26 6.32 17.76
C GLU A 156 -0.69 5.31 18.84
N GLY A 157 0.19 5.08 19.83
CA GLY A 157 -0.07 4.13 20.92
C GLY A 157 0.24 2.67 20.59
N ILE A 158 0.59 2.34 19.34
CA ILE A 158 1.11 1.01 19.00
C ILE A 158 2.59 0.95 19.37
N GLU A 159 2.94 0.00 20.24
CA GLU A 159 4.27 -0.13 20.84
C GLU A 159 5.24 -0.88 19.95
N ARG A 160 4.79 -1.96 19.32
CA ARG A 160 5.55 -2.75 18.34
C ARG A 160 4.75 -2.96 17.08
N ILE A 161 5.41 -2.84 15.95
CA ILE A 161 4.81 -3.03 14.64
C ILE A 161 5.49 -4.20 13.96
N HIS A 162 4.70 -5.11 13.44
CA HIS A 162 5.14 -6.16 12.53
C HIS A 162 4.56 -5.92 11.14
N ILE A 163 5.20 -6.46 10.12
CA ILE A 163 4.70 -6.39 8.75
C ILE A 163 4.60 -7.79 8.17
N VAL A 164 3.46 -8.10 7.54
CA VAL A 164 3.29 -9.26 6.67
C VAL A 164 2.99 -8.75 5.27
N ALA A 165 3.86 -9.05 4.33
CA ALA A 165 3.81 -8.45 3.01
C ALA A 165 3.84 -9.52 1.91
N HIS A 166 2.86 -9.48 1.01
CA HIS A 166 2.73 -10.42 -0.09
C HIS A 166 3.18 -9.82 -1.41
N SER A 167 3.93 -10.60 -2.20
CA SER A 167 4.32 -10.23 -3.56
C SER A 167 5.03 -8.86 -3.60
N MET A 168 4.64 -7.95 -4.49
CA MET A 168 5.18 -6.58 -4.55
C MET A 168 5.12 -5.84 -3.20
N GLY A 169 4.15 -6.16 -2.34
CA GLY A 169 4.06 -5.57 -0.99
C GLY A 169 5.33 -5.77 -0.16
N GLY A 170 6.04 -6.89 -0.33
CA GLY A 170 7.33 -7.13 0.33
C GLY A 170 8.44 -6.22 -0.20
N VAL A 171 8.38 -5.85 -1.47
CA VAL A 171 9.30 -4.86 -2.05
C VAL A 171 8.97 -3.46 -1.52
N VAL A 172 7.68 -3.10 -1.39
CA VAL A 172 7.24 -1.84 -0.75
C VAL A 172 7.74 -1.75 0.69
N ALA A 173 7.60 -2.82 1.48
CA ALA A 173 8.11 -2.87 2.86
C ALA A 173 9.64 -2.69 2.92
N ARG A 174 10.38 -3.31 2.00
CA ARG A 174 11.83 -3.16 1.89
C ARG A 174 12.23 -1.74 1.45
N THR A 175 11.50 -1.15 0.50
CA THR A 175 11.71 0.25 0.07
C THR A 175 11.45 1.22 1.23
N TYR A 176 10.39 0.99 2.00
CA TYR A 176 10.12 1.76 3.21
C TYR A 176 11.32 1.70 4.17
N ARG A 177 11.83 0.51 4.49
CA ARG A 177 12.98 0.36 5.41
C ARG A 177 14.27 0.97 4.90
N ALA A 178 14.45 1.07 3.59
CA ALA A 178 15.60 1.74 3.00
C ALA A 178 15.59 3.27 3.20
N LYS A 179 14.40 3.85 3.38
CA LYS A 179 14.20 5.32 3.47
C LYS A 179 13.86 5.80 4.87
N HIS A 180 13.10 5.03 5.59
CA HIS A 180 12.52 5.41 6.88
C HIS A 180 12.95 4.44 7.99
N ARG A 181 13.16 5.00 9.15
CA ARG A 181 13.42 4.24 10.38
C ARG A 181 12.31 4.50 11.37
N ASP A 182 11.71 3.41 11.86
CA ASP A 182 10.79 3.44 12.99
C ASP A 182 11.24 2.34 13.96
N GLU A 183 11.60 2.72 15.17
CA GLU A 183 12.12 1.82 16.20
C GLU A 183 11.08 0.80 16.69
N ARG A 184 9.79 1.07 16.43
CA ARG A 184 8.70 0.14 16.75
C ARG A 184 8.66 -1.04 15.78
N LEU A 185 9.26 -0.93 14.58
CA LEU A 185 9.25 -2.03 13.62
C LEU A 185 10.14 -3.16 14.09
N ASN A 186 9.53 -4.32 14.33
CA ASN A 186 10.17 -5.46 14.96
C ASN A 186 10.47 -6.60 13.96
N ARG A 187 9.43 -7.17 13.34
CA ARG A 187 9.60 -8.33 12.44
C ARG A 187 8.85 -8.15 11.12
N LEU A 188 9.43 -8.73 10.06
CA LEU A 188 8.88 -8.68 8.71
C LEU A 188 8.77 -10.09 8.12
N VAL A 189 7.60 -10.47 7.58
CA VAL A 189 7.42 -11.71 6.82
C VAL A 189 7.13 -11.38 5.37
N LEU A 190 8.01 -11.85 4.48
CA LEU A 190 7.93 -11.71 3.03
C LEU A 190 7.32 -12.97 2.43
N VAL A 191 6.10 -12.87 1.88
CA VAL A 191 5.34 -14.01 1.35
C VAL A 191 5.27 -13.94 -0.16
N GLY A 192 5.88 -14.88 -0.88
CA GLY A 192 5.90 -14.92 -2.34
C GLY A 192 6.42 -13.65 -2.99
N SER A 193 7.34 -12.95 -2.34
CA SER A 193 7.79 -11.62 -2.74
C SER A 193 9.02 -11.69 -3.65
N PRO A 194 8.99 -11.05 -4.84
CA PRO A 194 10.09 -11.09 -5.82
C PRO A 194 11.23 -10.15 -5.40
N GLN A 195 12.09 -10.61 -4.50
CA GLN A 195 13.18 -9.80 -3.95
C GLN A 195 14.34 -9.57 -4.93
N ASN A 196 14.46 -10.45 -5.93
CA ASN A 196 15.49 -10.40 -6.98
C ASN A 196 14.90 -10.11 -8.38
N GLY A 197 13.67 -9.61 -8.46
CA GLY A 197 12.93 -9.34 -9.69
C GLY A 197 11.88 -10.40 -10.01
N ALA A 198 10.99 -10.09 -10.92
CA ALA A 198 9.93 -10.99 -11.36
C ALA A 198 10.09 -11.29 -12.85
N GLU A 199 10.38 -12.54 -13.17
CA GLU A 199 10.55 -13.02 -14.56
C GLU A 199 9.30 -12.73 -15.41
N MET A 200 8.11 -12.76 -14.81
CA MET A 200 6.87 -12.39 -15.47
C MET A 200 6.81 -10.89 -15.82
N ALA A 201 7.46 -10.02 -15.03
CA ALA A 201 7.59 -8.60 -15.37
C ALA A 201 8.52 -8.41 -16.57
N ASP A 202 9.61 -9.18 -16.66
CA ASP A 202 10.53 -9.17 -17.81
C ASP A 202 9.83 -9.61 -19.10
N LEU A 203 9.14 -10.74 -19.05
CA LEU A 203 8.40 -11.26 -20.19
C LEU A 203 7.30 -10.30 -20.67
N ALA A 204 6.60 -9.68 -19.75
CA ALA A 204 5.53 -8.73 -20.08
C ALA A 204 6.11 -7.42 -20.64
N ARG A 205 7.25 -6.94 -20.13
CA ARG A 205 7.98 -5.80 -20.69
C ARG A 205 8.41 -6.06 -22.14
N ASP A 206 8.99 -7.23 -22.40
CA ASP A 206 9.59 -7.53 -23.68
C ASP A 206 8.55 -7.80 -24.78
N LYS A 207 7.42 -8.45 -24.42
CA LYS A 207 6.38 -8.84 -25.39
C LYS A 207 5.24 -7.84 -25.55
N ALA A 208 4.93 -7.02 -24.53
CA ALA A 208 3.75 -6.16 -24.50
C ALA A 208 3.99 -4.84 -23.73
N ASN A 209 5.09 -4.16 -23.98
CA ASN A 209 5.58 -3.00 -23.20
C ASN A 209 4.50 -1.94 -22.91
N VAL A 210 3.70 -1.53 -23.90
CA VAL A 210 2.65 -0.51 -23.71
C VAL A 210 1.52 -1.05 -22.81
N VAL A 211 1.06 -2.27 -23.08
CA VAL A 211 -0.01 -2.92 -22.28
C VAL A 211 0.47 -3.18 -20.85
N PHE A 212 1.70 -3.66 -20.70
CA PHE A 212 2.30 -3.89 -19.39
C PHE A 212 2.39 -2.59 -18.57
N LYS A 213 2.89 -1.52 -19.15
CA LYS A 213 2.96 -0.20 -18.50
C LYS A 213 1.58 0.32 -18.10
N THR A 214 0.57 0.09 -18.93
CA THR A 214 -0.80 0.54 -18.67
C THR A 214 -1.45 -0.22 -17.52
N ILE A 215 -1.24 -1.55 -17.44
CA ILE A 215 -1.86 -2.42 -16.44
C ILE A 215 -1.11 -2.35 -15.10
N PHE A 216 0.22 -2.48 -15.14
CA PHE A 216 1.04 -2.62 -13.93
C PHE A 216 1.68 -1.30 -13.46
N GLY A 217 1.62 -0.27 -14.28
CA GLY A 217 2.06 1.07 -13.94
C GLY A 217 3.56 1.21 -13.64
N PRO A 218 3.96 2.31 -12.96
CA PRO A 218 5.36 2.58 -12.65
C PRO A 218 5.99 1.52 -11.73
N ALA A 219 5.28 1.08 -10.69
CA ALA A 219 5.79 0.07 -9.75
C ALA A 219 6.09 -1.26 -10.42
N GLY A 220 5.23 -1.71 -11.36
CA GLY A 220 5.45 -2.94 -12.11
C GLY A 220 6.74 -2.91 -12.93
N GLN A 221 7.12 -1.74 -13.45
CA GLN A 221 8.38 -1.57 -14.20
C GLN A 221 9.62 -1.68 -13.29
N GLN A 222 9.50 -1.36 -12.01
CA GLN A 222 10.59 -1.47 -11.03
C GLN A 222 10.78 -2.91 -10.51
N LEU A 223 9.85 -3.84 -10.82
CA LEU A 223 9.97 -5.27 -10.47
C LEU A 223 10.77 -6.08 -11.49
N ILE A 224 11.30 -5.47 -12.54
CA ILE A 224 12.09 -6.12 -13.59
C ILE A 224 13.39 -6.68 -12.99
N THR A 225 13.79 -7.87 -13.46
CA THR A 225 15.06 -8.50 -13.09
C THR A 225 16.20 -7.77 -13.79
N ASP A 226 16.81 -6.82 -13.10
CA ASP A 226 17.93 -6.04 -13.60
C ASP A 226 18.98 -5.92 -12.48
N GLN A 227 20.21 -6.42 -12.73
CA GLN A 227 21.30 -6.36 -11.76
C GLN A 227 21.74 -4.92 -11.41
N ALA A 228 21.44 -3.94 -12.27
CA ALA A 228 21.66 -2.53 -12.01
C ALA A 228 20.37 -1.78 -11.66
N GLY A 229 19.24 -2.48 -11.64
CA GLY A 229 17.90 -1.95 -11.46
C GLY A 229 17.57 -1.52 -10.03
N PHE A 230 16.31 -1.20 -9.83
CA PHE A 230 15.80 -0.71 -8.56
C PHE A 230 16.00 -1.73 -7.42
N LEU A 231 15.62 -2.99 -7.64
CA LEU A 231 15.65 -4.03 -6.62
C LEU A 231 17.08 -4.39 -6.16
N ALA A 232 18.02 -4.39 -7.10
CA ALA A 232 19.44 -4.69 -6.81
C ALA A 232 20.09 -3.62 -5.92
N LYS A 233 19.60 -2.39 -5.94
CA LYS A 233 20.09 -1.27 -5.13
C LYS A 233 19.45 -1.18 -3.75
N LEU A 234 18.32 -1.87 -3.54
CA LEU A 234 17.67 -1.86 -2.23
C LEU A 234 18.49 -2.65 -1.21
N PRO A 235 18.79 -2.07 -0.05
CA PRO A 235 19.45 -2.80 1.04
C PRO A 235 18.53 -3.91 1.55
N LYS A 236 19.10 -4.92 2.20
CA LYS A 236 18.32 -5.87 3.00
C LYS A 236 17.65 -5.12 4.18
N PRO A 237 16.48 -5.60 4.67
CA PRO A 237 15.88 -5.05 5.87
C PRO A 237 16.86 -5.12 7.06
N ASP A 238 16.88 -4.07 7.87
CA ASP A 238 17.69 -3.98 9.10
C ASP A 238 16.92 -4.46 10.36
N VAL A 239 15.82 -5.17 10.14
CA VAL A 239 15.02 -5.85 11.17
C VAL A 239 15.01 -7.34 10.92
N GLU A 240 14.67 -8.14 11.93
CA GLU A 240 14.55 -9.59 11.78
C GLU A 240 13.43 -9.91 10.77
N PHE A 241 13.75 -10.68 9.73
CA PHE A 241 12.78 -11.01 8.70
C PHE A 241 12.87 -12.47 8.25
N ALA A 242 11.75 -12.97 7.74
CA ALA A 242 11.65 -14.30 7.17
C ALA A 242 11.03 -14.27 5.77
N VAL A 243 11.29 -15.31 5.01
CA VAL A 243 10.79 -15.52 3.65
C VAL A 243 9.94 -16.80 3.61
N ILE A 244 8.72 -16.67 3.07
CA ILE A 244 7.86 -17.80 2.69
C ILE A 244 7.74 -17.80 1.17
N ALA A 245 8.28 -18.85 0.53
CA ALA A 245 8.19 -19.04 -0.92
C ALA A 245 7.05 -19.99 -1.26
N GLY A 246 6.32 -19.69 -2.32
CA GLY A 246 5.44 -20.66 -2.99
C GLY A 246 6.16 -21.35 -4.14
N GLY A 247 5.73 -22.55 -4.48
CA GLY A 247 6.23 -23.28 -5.63
C GLY A 247 5.47 -24.56 -5.89
N HIS A 248 5.89 -25.30 -6.92
CA HIS A 248 5.33 -26.60 -7.26
C HIS A 248 6.42 -27.50 -7.90
N PRO A 249 7.14 -28.28 -7.05
CA PRO A 249 8.30 -29.03 -7.50
C PRO A 249 7.91 -30.12 -8.50
N PRO A 250 8.82 -30.57 -9.41
CA PRO A 250 10.22 -30.11 -9.45
C PRO A 250 10.47 -28.88 -10.33
N ASN A 251 9.53 -28.46 -11.18
CA ASN A 251 9.75 -27.49 -12.26
C ASN A 251 8.82 -26.27 -12.21
N GLY A 252 8.05 -26.10 -11.13
CA GLY A 252 7.10 -25.02 -11.03
C GLY A 252 5.80 -25.27 -11.82
N ILE A 253 4.98 -24.23 -11.93
CA ILE A 253 3.68 -24.24 -12.60
C ILE A 253 3.76 -23.55 -13.96
N ASN A 254 4.60 -22.51 -14.07
CA ASN A 254 4.66 -21.66 -15.26
C ASN A 254 5.90 -22.03 -16.11
N PRO A 255 5.71 -22.62 -17.30
CA PRO A 255 6.84 -23.03 -18.15
C PRO A 255 7.68 -21.86 -18.69
N LEU A 256 7.25 -20.62 -18.48
CA LEU A 256 7.98 -19.43 -18.87
C LEU A 256 8.91 -18.92 -17.75
N ILE A 257 8.83 -19.47 -16.55
CA ILE A 257 9.66 -19.13 -15.40
C ILE A 257 10.71 -20.25 -15.21
N PRO A 258 12.01 -19.93 -15.17
CA PRO A 258 13.03 -20.95 -14.95
C PRO A 258 12.97 -21.55 -13.55
N GLY A 259 13.04 -22.88 -13.45
CA GLY A 259 13.07 -23.58 -12.17
C GLY A 259 11.72 -23.73 -11.51
N ASP A 260 11.70 -23.84 -10.19
CA ASP A 260 10.47 -23.95 -9.41
C ASP A 260 9.86 -22.58 -9.16
N ASP A 261 8.53 -22.49 -9.31
CA ASP A 261 7.77 -21.25 -9.22
C ASP A 261 6.35 -21.48 -8.68
N ASP A 262 5.71 -20.38 -8.24
CA ASP A 262 4.32 -20.38 -7.77
C ASP A 262 3.30 -19.95 -8.86
N GLY A 263 3.74 -19.90 -10.12
CA GLY A 263 2.99 -19.43 -11.27
C GLY A 263 3.28 -17.98 -11.68
N ILE A 264 3.87 -17.18 -10.80
CA ILE A 264 4.17 -15.75 -11.03
C ILE A 264 5.61 -15.39 -10.66
N VAL A 265 6.13 -15.93 -9.56
CA VAL A 265 7.45 -15.63 -8.99
C VAL A 265 8.22 -16.93 -8.80
N SER A 266 9.47 -16.98 -9.27
CA SER A 266 10.33 -18.15 -9.03
C SER A 266 10.72 -18.23 -7.55
N VAL A 267 10.90 -19.46 -7.05
CA VAL A 267 11.43 -19.72 -5.71
C VAL A 267 12.79 -19.02 -5.53
N ALA A 268 13.61 -19.03 -6.57
CA ALA A 268 14.92 -18.35 -6.56
C ALA A 268 14.78 -16.83 -6.35
N SER A 269 13.81 -16.19 -7.01
CA SER A 269 13.57 -14.75 -6.89
C SER A 269 13.12 -14.33 -5.48
N THR A 270 12.48 -15.21 -4.72
CA THR A 270 12.03 -14.88 -3.36
C THR A 270 13.18 -14.82 -2.35
N ARG A 271 14.32 -15.43 -2.62
CA ARG A 271 15.43 -15.55 -1.67
C ARG A 271 16.11 -14.20 -1.45
N LEU A 272 16.15 -13.76 -0.21
CA LEU A 272 16.82 -12.53 0.20
C LEU A 272 17.83 -12.84 1.30
N ALA A 273 19.08 -12.58 1.03
CA ALA A 273 20.18 -12.82 1.98
C ALA A 273 19.95 -12.05 3.30
N GLY A 274 20.21 -12.73 4.42
CA GLY A 274 19.99 -12.21 5.76
C GLY A 274 18.62 -12.55 6.35
N ALA A 275 17.77 -13.30 5.64
CA ALA A 275 16.55 -13.82 6.23
C ALA A 275 16.88 -14.79 7.39
N ALA A 276 16.27 -14.58 8.56
CA ALA A 276 16.47 -15.39 9.75
C ALA A 276 15.87 -16.81 9.59
N ASP A 277 14.83 -16.94 8.79
CA ASP A 277 14.26 -18.25 8.45
C ASP A 277 13.62 -18.21 7.05
N TYR A 278 13.57 -19.37 6.40
CA TYR A 278 13.00 -19.59 5.09
C TYR A 278 12.07 -20.79 5.12
N LEU A 279 10.87 -20.65 4.56
CA LEU A 279 9.91 -21.74 4.43
C LEU A 279 9.41 -21.88 2.99
N TYR A 280 9.51 -23.08 2.45
CA TYR A 280 8.88 -23.46 1.20
C TYR A 280 7.48 -24.02 1.48
N VAL A 281 6.48 -23.54 0.72
CA VAL A 281 5.09 -24.02 0.78
C VAL A 281 4.65 -24.38 -0.63
N GLU A 282 4.24 -25.63 -0.84
CA GLU A 282 3.66 -26.04 -2.11
C GLU A 282 2.30 -25.33 -2.32
N SER A 283 2.33 -24.23 -3.06
CA SER A 283 1.17 -23.35 -3.25
C SER A 283 1.35 -22.42 -4.42
N MET A 284 0.27 -22.12 -5.10
CA MET A 284 0.21 -21.08 -6.11
C MET A 284 0.30 -19.69 -5.46
N HIS A 285 0.83 -18.70 -6.19
CA HIS A 285 1.07 -17.34 -5.74
C HIS A 285 -0.10 -16.69 -4.98
N LEU A 286 -1.27 -16.69 -5.56
CA LEU A 286 -2.46 -16.09 -4.94
C LEU A 286 -3.04 -16.95 -3.80
N ALA A 287 -2.75 -18.24 -3.79
CA ALA A 287 -3.21 -19.15 -2.76
C ALA A 287 -2.39 -19.05 -1.47
N LEU A 288 -1.13 -18.60 -1.54
CA LEU A 288 -0.26 -18.38 -0.37
C LEU A 288 -0.95 -17.56 0.72
N ASN A 289 -1.69 -16.50 0.35
CA ASN A 289 -2.43 -15.64 1.28
C ASN A 289 -3.66 -16.31 1.93
N ARG A 290 -4.03 -17.50 1.49
CA ARG A 290 -5.16 -18.27 2.01
C ARG A 290 -4.71 -19.61 2.59
N ASN A 291 -3.43 -19.90 2.50
CA ASN A 291 -2.85 -21.16 2.93
C ASN A 291 -2.68 -21.19 4.45
N ALA A 292 -3.26 -22.20 5.09
CA ALA A 292 -3.23 -22.35 6.56
C ALA A 292 -1.79 -22.52 7.10
N THR A 293 -0.92 -23.23 6.37
CA THR A 293 0.49 -23.40 6.74
C THR A 293 1.21 -22.06 6.72
N THR A 294 0.96 -21.23 5.68
CA THR A 294 1.52 -19.88 5.58
C THR A 294 1.06 -19.01 6.75
N HIS A 295 -0.22 -19.04 7.12
CA HIS A 295 -0.74 -18.26 8.26
C HIS A 295 -0.13 -18.73 9.58
N ALA A 296 -0.07 -20.05 9.84
CA ALA A 296 0.49 -20.60 11.07
C ALA A 296 1.99 -20.27 11.20
N ALA A 297 2.76 -20.43 10.12
CA ALA A 297 4.18 -20.09 10.07
C ALA A 297 4.40 -18.59 10.32
N THR A 298 3.59 -17.73 9.70
CA THR A 298 3.65 -16.27 9.90
C THR A 298 3.43 -15.90 11.36
N VAL A 299 2.35 -16.39 11.98
CA VAL A 299 2.05 -16.14 13.41
C VAL A 299 3.20 -16.60 14.29
N ARG A 300 3.75 -17.78 14.01
CA ARG A 300 4.86 -18.35 14.78
C ARG A 300 6.11 -17.49 14.67
N PHE A 301 6.50 -17.09 13.44
CA PHE A 301 7.66 -16.23 13.23
C PHE A 301 7.51 -14.89 13.95
N LEU A 302 6.36 -14.25 13.85
CA LEU A 302 6.13 -12.98 14.54
C LEU A 302 6.23 -13.10 16.07
N LYS A 303 5.93 -14.26 16.63
CA LYS A 303 6.08 -14.55 18.08
C LYS A 303 7.49 -14.96 18.48
N THR A 304 8.12 -15.83 17.71
CA THR A 304 9.31 -16.60 18.15
C THR A 304 10.57 -16.41 17.32
N GLY A 305 10.47 -15.79 16.14
CA GLY A 305 11.55 -15.71 15.17
C GLY A 305 11.75 -16.98 14.32
N LYS A 306 10.84 -17.98 14.41
CA LYS A 306 10.91 -19.23 13.65
C LYS A 306 9.63 -19.46 12.84
N LEU A 307 9.78 -19.85 11.58
CA LEU A 307 8.61 -20.18 10.70
C LEU A 307 8.05 -21.58 10.98
N ARG A 308 8.90 -22.52 11.35
CA ARG A 308 8.54 -23.94 11.56
C ARG A 308 8.28 -24.28 13.02
N GLU A 309 7.48 -25.31 13.23
CA GLU A 309 7.13 -25.77 14.57
C GLU A 309 8.24 -26.61 15.18
N GLU A 310 8.79 -27.49 14.35
CA GLU A 310 9.88 -28.37 14.74
C GLU A 310 11.12 -28.10 13.86
N GLY A 311 12.30 -28.38 14.40
CA GLY A 311 13.59 -28.21 13.73
C GLY A 311 14.16 -26.80 13.85
N GLU A 312 15.37 -26.64 13.33
CA GLU A 312 16.08 -25.37 13.36
C GLU A 312 15.66 -24.44 12.22
N PRO A 313 15.74 -23.10 12.41
CA PRO A 313 15.56 -22.15 11.34
C PRO A 313 16.48 -22.45 10.15
N GLN A 314 16.04 -22.07 8.97
CA GLN A 314 16.84 -22.19 7.73
C GLN A 314 17.14 -20.78 7.19
N PRO A 315 18.18 -20.12 7.69
CA PRO A 315 18.53 -18.77 7.25
C PRO A 315 18.96 -18.78 5.78
N ILE A 316 18.81 -17.63 5.13
CA ILE A 316 19.36 -17.39 3.79
C ILE A 316 20.63 -16.55 3.97
N GLU A 317 21.78 -17.12 3.64
CA GLU A 317 23.09 -16.47 3.68
C GLU A 317 23.29 -15.52 2.49
#